data_8d6b11011943ee0d56da6904eede2f58
#
_entry.id   8d6b11011943ee0d56da6904eede2f58
#
_cell.length_a   1.000
_cell.length_b   1.000
_cell.length_c   1.000
_cell.angle_alpha   90.00
_cell.angle_beta   90.00
_cell.angle_gamma   90.00
#
_symmetry.space_group_name_H-M   'P 1'
#
loop_
_entity.id
_entity.type
_entity.pdbx_description
1 polymer ?
#
loop_
_entity_poly.entity_id
_entity_poly.type
_entity_poly.pdbx_seq_one_letter_code
_entity_poly.pdbx_strand_id
1 'polypeptide(L)'
;MNPDMWYVELAVGGSKVHAGCNGKLVWRHTPWLGAHTAKGPVRPLRRALQGLDPRTTASMFADARCIGEKKINGEDCFILKLCTDPQTLKARSEGPAEIIRHVLFGYFSQKTGLLVQMEDSHLTRIQSNGGDAVYWETTINSFLEDYRSVEGIMIAHSGRSVVTLFRFGEVAMSHTKTKMEEAWTIEEVAFNVPGLSVDCFIPPGDLRSGSISETSELSQDERGKSAIALAAHRAKVAALQKAQDGNA
;
A
#
# COMPACT_ATOMS: atom_id res chain seq x y z
N MET A 1 8.22 3.04 20.73
CA MET A 1 6.98 3.10 19.95
C MET A 1 6.74 1.72 19.34
N ASN A 2 5.53 1.20 19.33
CA ASN A 2 5.22 -0.07 18.68
C ASN A 2 5.40 0.13 17.16
N PRO A 3 6.14 -0.73 16.42
CA PRO A 3 6.40 -0.56 14.99
C PRO A 3 5.14 -0.53 14.13
N ASP A 4 4.01 -1.05 14.63
CA ASP A 4 2.73 -1.06 13.91
C ASP A 4 1.88 0.20 14.14
N MET A 5 2.39 1.19 14.89
CA MET A 5 1.68 2.46 15.10
C MET A 5 2.24 3.53 14.18
N TRP A 6 1.38 4.10 13.34
CA TRP A 6 1.74 5.14 12.40
C TRP A 6 0.54 6.05 12.07
N TYR A 7 0.82 7.26 11.65
CA TYR A 7 -0.15 8.22 11.16
C TYR A 7 0.42 8.98 9.96
N VAL A 8 -0.42 9.21 8.97
CA VAL A 8 -0.11 9.95 7.74
C VAL A 8 -1.20 10.96 7.46
N GLU A 9 -0.80 12.18 7.19
CA GLU A 9 -1.63 13.21 6.58
C GLU A 9 -1.13 13.46 5.16
N LEU A 10 -2.02 13.38 4.18
CA LEU A 10 -1.71 13.60 2.79
C LEU A 10 -2.58 14.73 2.24
N ALA A 11 -1.95 15.82 1.81
CA ALA A 11 -2.61 16.90 1.13
C ALA A 11 -2.73 16.59 -0.37
N VAL A 12 -3.95 16.53 -0.89
CA VAL A 12 -4.24 16.23 -2.30
C VAL A 12 -5.32 17.17 -2.81
N GLY A 13 -4.99 18.01 -3.79
CA GLY A 13 -5.97 18.89 -4.43
C GLY A 13 -6.76 19.77 -3.47
N GLY A 14 -6.12 20.31 -2.44
CA GLY A 14 -6.76 21.15 -1.40
C GLY A 14 -7.52 20.37 -0.33
N SER A 15 -7.59 19.06 -0.42
CA SER A 15 -8.20 18.17 0.58
C SER A 15 -7.13 17.43 1.38
N LYS A 16 -7.46 17.08 2.64
CA LYS A 16 -6.58 16.28 3.50
C LYS A 16 -7.13 14.86 3.65
N VAL A 17 -6.32 13.89 3.30
CA VAL A 17 -6.58 12.46 3.56
C VAL A 17 -5.75 12.05 4.77
N HIS A 18 -6.38 11.42 5.73
CA HIS A 18 -5.73 10.90 6.94
C HIS A 18 -5.74 9.38 6.91
N ALA A 19 -4.66 8.77 7.33
CA ALA A 19 -4.60 7.34 7.53
C ALA A 19 -3.74 7.02 8.74
N GLY A 20 -4.06 5.93 9.43
CA GLY A 20 -3.33 5.58 10.63
C GLY A 20 -3.48 4.13 11.05
N CYS A 21 -2.63 3.74 11.98
CA CYS A 21 -2.67 2.47 12.68
C CYS A 21 -2.35 2.70 14.15
N ASN A 22 -3.17 2.17 15.04
CA ASN A 22 -2.97 2.24 16.48
C ASN A 22 -2.40 0.92 17.08
N GLY A 23 -1.86 0.05 16.23
CA GLY A 23 -1.38 -1.28 16.60
C GLY A 23 -2.46 -2.36 16.64
N LYS A 24 -3.74 -2.01 16.51
CA LYS A 24 -4.89 -2.94 16.49
C LYS A 24 -5.73 -2.80 15.23
N LEU A 25 -5.85 -1.59 14.72
CA LEU A 25 -6.73 -1.20 13.64
C LEU A 25 -5.97 -0.31 12.66
N VAL A 26 -6.07 -0.63 11.38
CA VAL A 26 -5.64 0.25 10.29
C VAL A 26 -6.86 0.97 9.75
N TRP A 27 -6.80 2.29 9.66
CA TRP A 27 -7.91 3.11 9.22
C TRP A 27 -7.48 4.17 8.22
N ARG A 28 -8.46 4.67 7.47
CA ARG A 28 -8.29 5.78 6.53
C ARG A 28 -9.55 6.63 6.54
N HIS A 29 -9.36 7.94 6.59
CA HIS A 29 -10.42 8.93 6.40
C HIS A 29 -10.15 9.71 5.13
N THR A 30 -11.12 9.74 4.24
CA THR A 30 -11.08 10.44 2.97
C THR A 30 -12.30 11.39 2.94
N PRO A 31 -12.14 12.72 2.75
CA PRO A 31 -13.24 13.68 2.88
C PRO A 31 -14.49 13.36 2.04
N TRP A 32 -14.30 12.69 0.90
CA TRP A 32 -15.39 12.33 -0.04
C TRP A 32 -15.90 10.89 0.10
N LEU A 33 -15.30 10.06 0.95
CA LEU A 33 -15.71 8.66 1.17
C LEU A 33 -15.94 8.35 2.66
N GLY A 34 -15.66 9.30 3.57
CA GLY A 34 -15.69 9.07 5.00
C GLY A 34 -14.56 8.19 5.52
N ALA A 35 -14.73 7.67 6.73
CA ALA A 35 -13.78 6.82 7.39
C ALA A 35 -14.10 5.33 7.17
N HIS A 36 -13.05 4.53 6.94
CA HIS A 36 -13.16 3.08 6.80
C HIS A 36 -11.91 2.38 7.35
N THR A 37 -12.08 1.09 7.68
CA THR A 37 -11.02 0.25 8.21
C THR A 37 -10.53 -0.74 7.18
N ALA A 38 -9.25 -1.10 7.26
CA ALA A 38 -8.70 -2.21 6.48
C ALA A 38 -8.99 -3.54 7.21
N LYS A 39 -9.33 -4.57 6.46
CA LYS A 39 -9.49 -5.94 6.98
C LYS A 39 -8.15 -6.68 7.08
N GLY A 40 -8.14 -7.69 7.92
CA GLY A 40 -6.99 -8.55 8.19
C GLY A 40 -6.03 -7.97 9.24
N PRO A 41 -4.89 -8.65 9.48
CA PRO A 41 -3.93 -8.24 10.48
C PRO A 41 -3.36 -6.84 10.18
N VAL A 42 -2.96 -6.14 11.23
CA VAL A 42 -2.26 -4.86 11.13
C VAL A 42 -0.99 -5.00 10.31
N ARG A 43 -0.64 -3.95 9.63
CA ARG A 43 0.52 -3.90 8.73
C ARG A 43 1.21 -2.55 8.83
N PRO A 44 2.52 -2.51 8.65
CA PRO A 44 3.27 -1.27 8.69
C PRO A 44 2.86 -0.33 7.53
N LEU A 45 3.14 0.94 7.72
CA LEU A 45 3.03 1.91 6.65
C LEU A 45 3.95 1.51 5.49
N ARG A 46 3.42 1.49 4.28
CA ARG A 46 4.20 1.12 3.09
C ARG A 46 5.49 1.93 2.94
N ARG A 47 5.45 3.24 3.25
CA ARG A 47 6.62 4.12 3.19
C ARG A 47 7.72 3.71 4.20
N ALA A 48 7.34 3.16 5.35
CA ALA A 48 8.30 2.62 6.30
C ALA A 48 9.11 1.47 5.69
N LEU A 49 8.45 0.57 4.92
CA LEU A 49 9.10 -0.53 4.19
C LEU A 49 9.94 -0.04 3.01
N GLN A 50 9.71 1.17 2.53
CA GLN A 50 10.45 1.79 1.43
C GLN A 50 11.59 2.68 1.95
N GLY A 51 12.34 2.23 2.94
CA GLY A 51 13.56 2.86 3.42
C GLY A 51 13.39 3.96 4.47
N LEU A 52 12.15 4.32 4.87
CA LEU A 52 11.93 5.28 5.96
C LEU A 52 12.22 4.69 7.33
N ASP A 53 11.94 3.41 7.55
CA ASP A 53 12.21 2.70 8.80
C ASP A 53 12.93 1.37 8.52
N PRO A 54 14.26 1.34 8.63
CA PRO A 54 15.05 0.14 8.39
C PRO A 54 14.73 -0.99 9.38
N ARG A 55 14.31 -0.68 10.61
CA ARG A 55 13.91 -1.70 11.60
C ARG A 55 12.63 -2.43 11.16
N THR A 56 11.61 -1.69 10.74
CA THR A 56 10.37 -2.27 10.21
C THR A 56 10.65 -3.07 8.93
N THR A 57 11.52 -2.58 8.04
CA THR A 57 11.95 -3.31 6.84
C THR A 57 12.64 -4.63 7.21
N ALA A 58 13.61 -4.60 8.13
CA ALA A 58 14.31 -5.80 8.59
C ALA A 58 13.34 -6.81 9.23
N SER A 59 12.42 -6.36 10.07
CA SER A 59 11.40 -7.21 10.70
C SER A 59 10.47 -7.86 9.67
N MET A 60 10.10 -7.14 8.61
CA MET A 60 9.26 -7.68 7.53
C MET A 60 9.94 -8.83 6.79
N PHE A 61 11.25 -8.72 6.57
CA PHE A 61 12.03 -9.73 5.85
C PHE A 61 12.72 -10.76 6.77
N ALA A 62 12.41 -10.79 8.09
CA ALA A 62 13.05 -11.70 9.03
C ALA A 62 12.87 -13.18 8.65
N ASP A 63 11.67 -13.56 8.15
CA ASP A 63 11.34 -14.93 7.72
C ASP A 63 11.48 -15.11 6.20
N ALA A 64 12.07 -14.15 5.50
CA ALA A 64 12.27 -14.25 4.07
C ALA A 64 13.38 -15.25 3.71
N ARG A 65 13.24 -15.88 2.54
CA ARG A 65 14.25 -16.77 2.00
C ARG A 65 15.13 -16.05 1.00
N CYS A 66 16.45 -16.18 1.14
CA CYS A 66 17.37 -15.77 0.08
C CYS A 66 17.23 -16.77 -1.08
N ILE A 67 16.90 -16.26 -2.26
CA ILE A 67 16.64 -17.07 -3.46
C ILE A 67 17.71 -16.88 -4.55
N GLY A 68 18.67 -15.99 -4.32
CA GLY A 68 19.76 -15.72 -5.28
C GLY A 68 20.26 -14.30 -5.19
N GLU A 69 20.93 -13.90 -6.24
CA GLU A 69 21.58 -12.61 -6.38
C GLU A 69 21.19 -11.96 -7.72
N LYS A 70 21.22 -10.64 -7.78
CA LYS A 70 20.93 -9.89 -9.00
C LYS A 70 21.61 -8.54 -8.95
N LYS A 71 22.06 -8.07 -10.10
CA LYS A 71 22.55 -6.70 -10.24
C LYS A 71 21.39 -5.73 -10.49
N ILE A 72 21.25 -4.72 -9.62
CA ILE A 72 20.22 -3.67 -9.70
C ILE A 72 20.94 -2.33 -9.86
N ASN A 73 20.72 -1.63 -10.95
CA ASN A 73 21.37 -0.34 -11.27
C ASN A 73 22.91 -0.34 -11.09
N GLY A 74 23.55 -1.49 -11.42
CA GLY A 74 24.99 -1.66 -11.26
C GLY A 74 25.47 -2.17 -9.90
N GLU A 75 24.59 -2.30 -8.91
CA GLU A 75 24.88 -2.79 -7.56
C GLU A 75 24.49 -4.26 -7.41
N ASP A 76 25.40 -5.07 -6.83
CA ASP A 76 25.14 -6.47 -6.55
C ASP A 76 24.24 -6.61 -5.31
N CYS A 77 23.11 -7.30 -5.45
CA CYS A 77 22.09 -7.42 -4.42
C CYS A 77 21.72 -8.87 -4.15
N PHE A 78 21.49 -9.20 -2.87
CA PHE A 78 20.77 -10.41 -2.47
C PHE A 78 19.28 -10.25 -2.74
N ILE A 79 18.62 -11.33 -3.18
CA ILE A 79 17.17 -11.38 -3.40
C ILE A 79 16.54 -12.12 -2.23
N LEU A 80 15.78 -11.40 -1.40
CA LEU A 80 14.97 -11.98 -0.33
C LEU A 80 13.52 -12.09 -0.79
N LYS A 81 12.93 -13.29 -0.68
CA LYS A 81 11.54 -13.58 -1.03
C LYS A 81 10.72 -13.89 0.22
N LEU A 82 9.60 -13.19 0.35
CA LEU A 82 8.60 -13.43 1.40
C LEU A 82 7.25 -13.75 0.74
N CYS A 83 6.61 -14.85 1.16
CA CYS A 83 5.27 -15.22 0.74
C CYS A 83 4.31 -15.06 1.92
N THR A 84 3.16 -14.44 1.69
CA THR A 84 2.12 -14.35 2.70
C THR A 84 1.46 -15.72 2.90
N ASP A 85 1.26 -16.10 4.14
CA ASP A 85 0.61 -17.36 4.50
C ASP A 85 -0.87 -17.39 4.10
N PRO A 86 -1.45 -18.59 3.87
CA PRO A 86 -2.84 -18.73 3.42
C PRO A 86 -3.89 -18.20 4.40
N GLN A 87 -3.64 -18.24 5.71
CA GLN A 87 -4.58 -17.73 6.71
C GLN A 87 -4.66 -16.21 6.64
N THR A 88 -3.52 -15.54 6.51
CA THR A 88 -3.44 -14.09 6.30
C THR A 88 -4.09 -13.67 4.98
N LEU A 89 -3.89 -14.42 3.89
CA LEU A 89 -4.57 -14.14 2.60
C LEU A 89 -6.10 -14.21 2.76
N LYS A 90 -6.58 -15.26 3.43
CA LYS A 90 -8.02 -15.43 3.72
C LYS A 90 -8.56 -14.30 4.61
N ALA A 91 -7.85 -13.91 5.65
CA ALA A 91 -8.26 -12.83 6.55
C ALA A 91 -8.34 -11.45 5.88
N ARG A 92 -7.57 -11.25 4.80
CA ARG A 92 -7.56 -10.01 4.01
C ARG A 92 -8.57 -10.01 2.86
N SER A 93 -9.13 -11.18 2.54
CA SER A 93 -10.14 -11.34 1.49
C SER A 93 -11.49 -10.80 1.93
N GLU A 94 -12.27 -10.21 1.02
CA GLU A 94 -13.54 -9.56 1.34
C GLU A 94 -14.61 -9.78 0.26
N GLY A 95 -15.75 -10.33 0.69
CA GLY A 95 -16.89 -10.57 -0.20
C GLY A 95 -16.50 -11.43 -1.41
N PRO A 96 -16.79 -10.98 -2.65
CA PRO A 96 -16.44 -11.72 -3.86
C PRO A 96 -14.94 -11.65 -4.21
N ALA A 97 -14.15 -10.84 -3.49
CA ALA A 97 -12.72 -10.63 -3.76
C ALA A 97 -11.88 -11.52 -2.86
N GLU A 98 -11.16 -12.46 -3.45
CA GLU A 98 -10.24 -13.38 -2.78
C GLU A 98 -8.81 -13.06 -3.19
N ILE A 99 -7.93 -12.82 -2.22
CA ILE A 99 -6.49 -12.67 -2.47
C ILE A 99 -5.86 -14.07 -2.49
N ILE A 100 -5.49 -14.54 -3.66
CA ILE A 100 -4.96 -15.89 -3.87
C ILE A 100 -3.44 -15.98 -3.82
N ARG A 101 -2.75 -14.84 -3.97
CA ARG A 101 -1.29 -14.77 -3.89
C ARG A 101 -0.84 -13.39 -3.45
N HIS A 102 0.12 -13.33 -2.53
CA HIS A 102 0.84 -12.12 -2.18
C HIS A 102 2.29 -12.47 -1.89
N VAL A 103 3.21 -11.87 -2.65
CA VAL A 103 4.65 -12.13 -2.59
C VAL A 103 5.40 -10.80 -2.61
N LEU A 104 6.36 -10.67 -1.70
CA LEU A 104 7.32 -9.57 -1.69
C LEU A 104 8.71 -10.09 -2.08
N PHE A 105 9.42 -9.29 -2.87
CA PHE A 105 10.85 -9.45 -3.12
C PHE A 105 11.56 -8.18 -2.64
N GLY A 106 12.58 -8.35 -1.80
CA GLY A 106 13.49 -7.29 -1.40
C GLY A 106 14.86 -7.53 -2.01
N TYR A 107 15.43 -6.52 -2.64
CA TYR A 107 16.76 -6.54 -3.21
C TYR A 107 17.67 -5.71 -2.33
N PHE A 108 18.53 -6.38 -1.57
CA PHE A 108 19.41 -5.77 -0.58
C PHE A 108 20.84 -5.72 -1.09
N SER A 109 21.45 -4.54 -1.06
CA SER A 109 22.83 -4.35 -1.44
C SER A 109 23.76 -5.29 -0.66
N GLN A 110 24.62 -6.00 -1.36
CA GLN A 110 25.64 -6.85 -0.72
C GLN A 110 26.70 -6.02 0.02
N LYS A 111 26.92 -4.79 -0.44
CA LYS A 111 27.94 -3.90 0.13
C LYS A 111 27.45 -3.20 1.38
N THR A 112 26.21 -2.71 1.39
CA THR A 112 25.69 -1.83 2.46
C THR A 112 24.63 -2.48 3.33
N GLY A 113 24.02 -3.59 2.87
CA GLY A 113 22.85 -4.20 3.50
C GLY A 113 21.55 -3.41 3.33
N LEU A 114 21.57 -2.27 2.63
CA LEU A 114 20.40 -1.42 2.45
C LEU A 114 19.48 -1.97 1.35
N LEU A 115 18.19 -1.72 1.48
CA LEU A 115 17.18 -2.08 0.49
C LEU A 115 17.29 -1.15 -0.73
N VAL A 116 17.60 -1.70 -1.89
CA VAL A 116 17.74 -0.97 -3.17
C VAL A 116 16.45 -0.95 -3.96
N GLN A 117 15.76 -2.09 -3.97
CA GLN A 117 14.48 -2.27 -4.67
C GLN A 117 13.56 -3.18 -3.87
N MET A 118 12.28 -2.90 -3.92
CA MET A 118 11.22 -3.79 -3.41
C MET A 118 10.18 -4.02 -4.49
N GLU A 119 9.79 -5.28 -4.69
CA GLU A 119 8.67 -5.66 -5.54
C GLU A 119 7.59 -6.29 -4.68
N ASP A 120 6.38 -5.72 -4.74
CA ASP A 120 5.18 -6.20 -4.06
C ASP A 120 4.18 -6.65 -5.12
N SER A 121 3.87 -7.93 -5.16
CA SER A 121 2.96 -8.52 -6.16
C SER A 121 1.86 -9.30 -5.48
N HIS A 122 0.61 -8.96 -5.78
CA HIS A 122 -0.53 -9.74 -5.33
C HIS A 122 -1.54 -9.98 -6.45
N LEU A 123 -2.18 -11.14 -6.39
CA LEU A 123 -3.20 -11.59 -7.31
C LEU A 123 -4.51 -11.77 -6.55
N THR A 124 -5.55 -11.07 -7.00
CA THR A 124 -6.90 -11.14 -6.46
C THR A 124 -7.84 -11.73 -7.50
N ARG A 125 -8.63 -12.71 -7.10
CA ARG A 125 -9.76 -13.24 -7.86
C ARG A 125 -11.03 -12.57 -7.38
N ILE A 126 -11.84 -12.08 -8.30
CA ILE A 126 -13.17 -11.54 -8.02
C ILE A 126 -14.19 -12.38 -8.79
N GLN A 127 -15.07 -13.05 -8.03
CA GLN A 127 -16.12 -13.88 -8.60
C GLN A 127 -17.44 -13.56 -7.91
N SER A 128 -18.39 -13.01 -8.65
CA SER A 128 -19.77 -12.82 -8.19
C SER A 128 -20.58 -14.10 -8.44
N ASN A 129 -21.65 -14.31 -7.67
CA ASN A 129 -22.47 -15.52 -7.68
C ASN A 129 -22.80 -16.00 -9.11
N GLY A 130 -22.19 -17.11 -9.51
CA GLY A 130 -22.46 -17.80 -10.79
C GLY A 130 -21.85 -17.13 -12.04
N GLY A 131 -21.09 -16.04 -11.91
CA GLY A 131 -20.41 -15.39 -13.04
C GLY A 131 -18.97 -15.87 -13.23
N ASP A 132 -18.38 -15.50 -14.38
CA ASP A 132 -16.97 -15.75 -14.68
C ASP A 132 -16.05 -15.03 -13.69
N ALA A 133 -14.94 -15.65 -13.33
CA ALA A 133 -13.96 -15.04 -12.48
C ALA A 133 -13.15 -13.98 -13.24
N VAL A 134 -12.88 -12.86 -12.57
CA VAL A 134 -11.98 -11.80 -13.04
C VAL A 134 -10.79 -11.72 -12.10
N TYR A 135 -9.60 -11.70 -12.67
CA TYR A 135 -8.35 -11.62 -11.94
C TYR A 135 -7.75 -10.22 -12.02
N TRP A 136 -7.22 -9.76 -10.91
CA TRP A 136 -6.47 -8.52 -10.80
C TRP A 136 -5.10 -8.82 -10.24
N GLU A 137 -4.09 -8.69 -11.07
CA GLU A 137 -2.70 -8.74 -10.63
C GLU A 137 -2.19 -7.31 -10.44
N THR A 138 -1.75 -7.01 -9.22
CA THR A 138 -1.13 -5.73 -8.88
C THR A 138 0.32 -5.97 -8.58
N THR A 139 1.21 -5.29 -9.31
CA THR A 139 2.65 -5.30 -9.04
C THR A 139 3.12 -3.89 -8.77
N ILE A 140 3.86 -3.70 -7.69
CA ILE A 140 4.45 -2.44 -7.29
C ILE A 140 5.95 -2.62 -7.21
N ASN A 141 6.68 -1.98 -8.12
CA ASN A 141 8.13 -1.93 -8.11
C ASN A 141 8.57 -0.59 -7.51
N SER A 142 9.28 -0.63 -6.39
CA SER A 142 9.77 0.54 -5.67
C SER A 142 11.29 0.54 -5.67
N PHE A 143 11.89 1.61 -6.10
CA PHE A 143 13.34 1.87 -6.06
C PHE A 143 13.61 2.91 -4.99
N LEU A 144 14.64 2.67 -4.19
CA LEU A 144 15.04 3.50 -3.07
C LEU A 144 16.41 4.10 -3.36
N GLU A 145 16.50 5.40 -3.17
CA GLU A 145 17.67 6.19 -3.58
C GLU A 145 18.03 7.22 -2.49
N ASP A 146 19.19 7.83 -2.60
CA ASP A 146 19.63 8.92 -1.74
C ASP A 146 19.56 8.58 -0.24
N TYR A 147 20.23 7.50 0.14
CA TYR A 147 20.37 7.12 1.54
C TYR A 147 21.29 8.11 2.28
N ARG A 148 20.73 8.76 3.31
CA ARG A 148 21.42 9.71 4.17
C ARG A 148 21.40 9.22 5.61
N SER A 149 22.47 9.53 6.36
CA SER A 149 22.51 9.26 7.80
C SER A 149 21.72 10.32 8.56
N VAL A 150 20.71 9.88 9.32
CA VAL A 150 19.93 10.71 10.25
C VAL A 150 20.13 10.12 11.64
N GLU A 151 20.80 10.83 12.52
CA GLU A 151 21.17 10.36 13.88
C GLU A 151 21.83 8.97 13.88
N GLY A 152 22.67 8.68 12.87
CA GLY A 152 23.38 7.40 12.74
C GLY A 152 22.57 6.29 12.04
N ILE A 153 21.34 6.54 11.64
CA ILE A 153 20.47 5.59 10.93
C ILE A 153 20.38 5.99 9.45
N MET A 154 20.60 5.03 8.55
CA MET A 154 20.51 5.26 7.11
C MET A 154 19.06 5.26 6.64
N ILE A 155 18.56 6.40 6.14
CA ILE A 155 17.20 6.61 5.66
C ILE A 155 17.22 6.99 4.18
N ALA A 156 16.39 6.33 3.36
CA ALA A 156 16.19 6.71 1.97
C ALA A 156 15.44 8.05 1.88
N HIS A 157 16.01 9.05 1.20
CA HIS A 157 15.42 10.38 1.06
C HIS A 157 14.72 10.59 -0.28
N SER A 158 14.88 9.68 -1.23
CA SER A 158 14.14 9.70 -2.48
C SER A 158 13.83 8.29 -2.95
N GLY A 159 12.90 8.19 -3.86
CA GLY A 159 12.55 6.95 -4.52
C GLY A 159 11.47 7.14 -5.57
N ARG A 160 11.25 6.06 -6.29
CA ARG A 160 10.21 5.99 -7.33
C ARG A 160 9.52 4.65 -7.26
N SER A 161 8.24 4.63 -7.57
CA SER A 161 7.46 3.41 -7.65
C SER A 161 6.71 3.34 -8.97
N VAL A 162 6.66 2.14 -9.53
CA VAL A 162 5.85 1.82 -10.70
C VAL A 162 4.80 0.81 -10.29
N VAL A 163 3.55 1.20 -10.34
CA VAL A 163 2.40 0.35 -10.07
C VAL A 163 1.84 -0.14 -11.39
N THR A 164 1.76 -1.44 -11.57
CA THR A 164 1.09 -2.08 -12.71
C THR A 164 -0.14 -2.81 -12.22
N LEU A 165 -1.29 -2.48 -12.79
CA LEU A 165 -2.55 -3.18 -12.60
C LEU A 165 -2.85 -3.95 -13.88
N PHE A 166 -2.93 -5.27 -13.78
CA PHE A 166 -3.29 -6.14 -14.88
C PHE A 166 -4.59 -6.88 -14.56
N ARG A 167 -5.64 -6.62 -15.36
CA ARG A 167 -6.93 -7.27 -15.24
C ARG A 167 -7.11 -8.25 -16.39
N PHE A 168 -7.53 -9.48 -16.08
CA PHE A 168 -7.83 -10.50 -17.08
C PHE A 168 -9.00 -11.40 -16.60
N GLY A 169 -9.74 -11.97 -17.53
CA GLY A 169 -10.83 -12.92 -17.27
C GLY A 169 -10.44 -14.35 -17.59
N GLU A 170 -11.26 -15.32 -17.17
CA GLU A 170 -11.11 -16.74 -17.56
C GLU A 170 -11.47 -16.97 -19.03
N VAL A 171 -12.47 -16.27 -19.52
CA VAL A 171 -12.89 -16.33 -20.93
C VAL A 171 -12.10 -15.30 -21.72
N ALA A 172 -11.35 -15.82 -22.69
CA ALA A 172 -10.34 -15.15 -23.49
C ALA A 172 -10.66 -13.74 -23.97
N MET A 173 -9.60 -12.93 -24.13
CA MET A 173 -9.48 -11.74 -24.96
C MET A 173 -9.72 -10.36 -24.32
N SER A 174 -10.27 -10.22 -23.11
CA SER A 174 -10.39 -8.92 -22.47
C SER A 174 -9.35 -8.78 -21.36
N HIS A 175 -8.23 -8.17 -21.66
CA HIS A 175 -7.26 -7.77 -20.65
C HIS A 175 -7.04 -6.25 -20.70
N THR A 176 -6.86 -5.67 -19.53
CA THR A 176 -6.46 -4.25 -19.41
C THR A 176 -5.22 -4.15 -18.55
N LYS A 177 -4.29 -3.32 -18.97
CA LYS A 177 -3.08 -3.01 -18.22
C LYS A 177 -3.01 -1.51 -17.97
N THR A 178 -2.98 -1.12 -16.71
CA THR A 178 -2.80 0.26 -16.28
C THR A 178 -1.48 0.39 -15.57
N LYS A 179 -0.71 1.42 -15.91
CA LYS A 179 0.55 1.76 -15.27
C LYS A 179 0.41 3.12 -14.60
N MET A 180 0.88 3.21 -13.36
CA MET A 180 1.00 4.47 -12.62
C MET A 180 2.43 4.60 -12.13
N GLU A 181 2.95 5.81 -12.15
CA GLU A 181 4.28 6.12 -11.65
C GLU A 181 4.17 7.12 -10.50
N GLU A 182 5.02 6.95 -9.51
CA GLU A 182 5.15 7.81 -8.35
C GLU A 182 6.64 8.08 -8.14
N ALA A 183 7.00 9.34 -7.95
CA ALA A 183 8.29 9.75 -7.42
C ALA A 183 8.04 10.51 -6.11
N TRP A 184 8.94 10.35 -5.15
CA TRP A 184 8.84 11.00 -3.86
C TRP A 184 10.22 11.44 -3.35
N THR A 185 10.21 12.49 -2.56
CA THR A 185 11.37 12.97 -1.81
C THR A 185 10.97 13.19 -0.35
N ILE A 186 11.91 13.03 0.56
CA ILE A 186 11.75 13.34 1.98
C ILE A 186 12.62 14.58 2.27
N GLU A 187 11.99 15.63 2.75
CA GLU A 187 12.65 16.88 3.09
C GLU A 187 13.29 16.79 4.46
N GLU A 188 12.57 16.22 5.43
CA GLU A 188 13.02 16.14 6.81
C GLU A 188 12.62 14.81 7.47
N VAL A 189 13.53 14.26 8.27
CA VAL A 189 13.29 13.12 9.17
C VAL A 189 13.82 13.50 10.54
N ALA A 190 13.00 13.32 11.56
CA ALA A 190 13.40 13.54 12.95
C ALA A 190 12.93 12.37 13.83
N PHE A 191 13.76 12.01 14.81
CA PHE A 191 13.42 11.00 15.81
C PHE A 191 13.11 11.65 17.15
N ASN A 192 12.38 10.92 18.01
CA ASN A 192 12.09 11.31 19.39
C ASN A 192 11.51 12.73 19.52
N VAL A 193 10.68 13.15 18.56
CA VAL A 193 10.08 14.49 18.52
C VAL A 193 9.23 14.72 19.78
N PRO A 194 9.49 15.79 20.57
CA PRO A 194 8.71 16.09 21.76
C PRO A 194 7.21 16.32 21.42
N GLY A 195 6.33 15.90 22.33
CA GLY A 195 4.88 16.08 22.19
C GLY A 195 4.15 14.97 21.43
N LEU A 196 4.86 14.02 20.83
CA LEU A 196 4.20 12.83 20.24
C LEU A 196 3.77 11.88 21.36
N SER A 197 2.48 11.54 21.38
CA SER A 197 1.88 10.58 22.30
C SER A 197 1.06 9.53 21.55
N VAL A 198 0.58 8.52 22.26
CA VAL A 198 -0.32 7.51 21.69
C VAL A 198 -1.63 8.10 21.16
N ASP A 199 -2.01 9.28 21.64
CA ASP A 199 -3.21 9.98 21.19
C ASP A 199 -3.13 10.42 19.72
N CYS A 200 -1.92 10.59 19.18
CA CYS A 200 -1.69 10.87 17.76
C CYS A 200 -2.20 9.75 16.83
N PHE A 201 -2.39 8.53 17.36
CA PHE A 201 -2.81 7.35 16.59
C PHE A 201 -4.27 6.96 16.83
N ILE A 202 -5.05 7.84 17.48
CA ILE A 202 -6.47 7.59 17.75
C ILE A 202 -7.27 7.61 16.44
N PRO A 203 -8.05 6.55 16.15
CA PRO A 203 -8.92 6.53 14.98
C PRO A 203 -10.01 7.64 15.05
N PRO A 204 -10.50 8.14 13.90
CA PRO A 204 -11.65 9.02 13.83
C PRO A 204 -12.86 8.50 14.61
N GLY A 205 -13.66 9.44 15.18
CA GLY A 205 -14.76 9.10 16.09
C GLY A 205 -15.88 8.27 15.44
N ASP A 206 -16.14 8.50 14.16
CA ASP A 206 -17.10 7.76 13.34
C ASP A 206 -16.77 6.25 13.22
N LEU A 207 -15.49 5.89 13.24
CA LEU A 207 -15.07 4.47 13.26
C LEU A 207 -15.27 3.80 14.63
N ARG A 208 -15.26 4.59 15.71
CA ARG A 208 -15.50 4.05 17.07
C ARG A 208 -16.96 3.68 17.28
N SER A 209 -17.88 4.38 16.64
CA SER A 209 -19.32 4.13 16.73
C SER A 209 -19.74 2.90 15.90
N GLY A 210 -19.01 2.55 14.83
CA GLY A 210 -19.30 1.41 13.96
C GLY A 210 -18.94 0.03 14.55
N SER A 211 -18.14 -0.04 15.62
CA SER A 211 -17.76 -1.31 16.25
C SER A 211 -18.83 -1.89 17.17
N ILE A 212 -19.96 -1.21 17.37
CA ILE A 212 -21.07 -1.66 18.25
C ILE A 212 -22.25 -2.26 17.45
N SER A 213 -22.25 -2.20 16.13
CA SER A 213 -23.31 -2.77 15.29
C SER A 213 -22.78 -3.73 14.22
N GLU A 214 -22.25 -4.87 14.64
CA GLU A 214 -22.23 -6.07 13.81
C GLU A 214 -23.63 -6.70 13.78
N THR A 215 -24.59 -6.06 13.19
CA THR A 215 -25.82 -6.64 12.60
C THR A 215 -26.66 -5.53 12.01
N SER A 216 -26.29 -5.05 10.84
CA SER A 216 -27.28 -4.49 9.92
C SER A 216 -26.78 -4.63 8.47
N GLU A 217 -27.54 -5.36 7.72
CA GLU A 217 -27.43 -5.54 6.28
C GLU A 217 -27.24 -4.20 5.57
N LEU A 218 -26.03 -3.93 5.09
CA LEU A 218 -25.80 -2.86 4.14
C LEU A 218 -26.43 -3.25 2.82
N SER A 219 -27.50 -2.56 2.47
CA SER A 219 -28.24 -2.73 1.23
C SER A 219 -27.31 -2.67 0.01
N GLN A 220 -27.56 -3.53 -0.97
CA GLN A 220 -26.80 -3.62 -2.24
C GLN A 220 -26.69 -2.29 -3.02
N ASP A 221 -27.53 -1.33 -2.70
CA ASP A 221 -27.62 -0.02 -3.37
C ASP A 221 -26.48 0.95 -3.02
N GLU A 222 -25.89 0.86 -1.84
CA GLU A 222 -24.76 1.72 -1.44
C GLU A 222 -23.40 1.26 -1.99
N ARG A 223 -23.24 -0.04 -2.24
CA ARG A 223 -22.03 -0.59 -2.87
C ARG A 223 -21.87 -0.16 -4.33
N GLY A 224 -22.99 -0.03 -5.05
CA GLY A 224 -23.02 0.50 -6.40
C GLY A 224 -22.62 1.98 -6.47
N LYS A 225 -23.08 2.79 -5.54
CA LYS A 225 -22.79 4.23 -5.47
C LYS A 225 -21.32 4.52 -5.14
N SER A 226 -20.69 3.73 -4.26
CA SER A 226 -19.28 3.89 -3.90
C SER A 226 -18.34 3.51 -5.06
N ALA A 227 -18.66 2.44 -5.81
CA ALA A 227 -17.88 2.04 -6.99
C ALA A 227 -18.02 3.05 -8.13
N ILE A 228 -19.23 3.59 -8.35
CA ILE A 228 -19.52 4.62 -9.35
C ILE A 228 -18.83 5.94 -8.99
N ALA A 229 -18.81 6.36 -7.72
CA ALA A 229 -18.14 7.56 -7.26
C ALA A 229 -16.61 7.45 -7.43
N LEU A 230 -16.01 6.30 -7.16
CA LEU A 230 -14.59 6.03 -7.38
C LEU A 230 -14.21 6.04 -8.87
N ALA A 231 -15.07 5.49 -9.72
CA ALA A 231 -14.90 5.50 -11.17
C ALA A 231 -15.06 6.92 -11.75
N ALA A 232 -16.05 7.68 -11.29
CA ALA A 232 -16.26 9.08 -11.69
C ALA A 232 -15.12 10.00 -11.25
N HIS A 233 -14.55 9.79 -10.05
CA HIS A 233 -13.39 10.54 -9.59
C HIS A 233 -12.14 10.24 -10.43
N ARG A 234 -11.90 8.97 -10.76
CA ARG A 234 -10.79 8.55 -11.66
C ARG A 234 -10.93 9.18 -13.06
N ALA A 235 -12.15 9.23 -13.59
CA ALA A 235 -12.43 9.88 -14.86
C ALA A 235 -12.19 11.41 -14.82
N LYS A 236 -12.51 12.05 -13.69
CA LYS A 236 -12.31 13.49 -13.50
C LYS A 236 -10.82 13.86 -13.35
N VAL A 237 -10.03 13.05 -12.66
CA VAL A 237 -8.59 13.22 -12.54
C VAL A 237 -7.90 13.02 -13.91
N ALA A 238 -8.31 12.00 -14.67
CA ALA A 238 -7.79 11.77 -16.02
C ALA A 238 -8.17 12.89 -17.01
N ALA A 239 -9.35 13.49 -16.87
CA ALA A 239 -9.79 14.62 -17.69
C ALA A 239 -9.03 15.91 -17.36
N LEU A 240 -8.68 16.15 -16.10
CA LEU A 240 -7.87 17.28 -15.67
C LEU A 240 -6.41 17.16 -16.15
N GLN A 241 -5.84 15.97 -16.15
CA GLN A 241 -4.51 15.71 -16.72
C GLN A 241 -4.48 15.95 -18.23
N LYS A 242 -5.48 15.49 -18.99
CA LYS A 242 -5.60 15.78 -20.42
C LYS A 242 -5.77 17.26 -20.75
N ALA A 243 -6.40 18.04 -19.88
CA ALA A 243 -6.56 19.48 -20.08
C ALA A 243 -5.27 20.27 -19.81
N GLN A 244 -4.34 19.74 -19.02
CA GLN A 244 -3.02 20.32 -18.79
C GLN A 244 -2.04 19.98 -19.92
N ASP A 245 -2.11 18.79 -20.50
CA ASP A 245 -1.24 18.34 -21.59
C ASP A 245 -1.66 18.92 -22.97
N GLY A 246 -2.87 19.47 -23.08
CA GLY A 246 -3.40 20.05 -24.33
C GLY A 246 -3.14 21.55 -24.51
N ASN A 247 -2.42 22.20 -23.59
CA ASN A 247 -2.15 23.65 -23.60
C ASN A 247 -0.65 24.00 -23.61
N ALA A 248 0.17 23.07 -24.15
CA ALA A 248 1.62 23.26 -24.37
C ALA A 248 1.95 23.18 -25.87
#